data_ceed2f82346c368925c2c62ab87f2e80
#
_entry.id   ceed2f82346c368925c2c62ab87f2e80
#
_cell.length_a   1.000
_cell.length_b   1.000
_cell.length_c   1.000
_cell.angle_alpha   90.00
_cell.angle_beta   90.00
_cell.angle_gamma   90.00
#
_symmetry.space_group_name_H-M   'P 1'
#
loop_
_entity.id
_entity.type
_entity.pdbx_description
1 polymer ?
#
loop_
_entity_poly.entity_id
_entity_poly.type
_entity_poly.pdbx_seq_one_letter_code
_entity_poly.pdbx_strand_id
1 'polypeptide(L)'
;MKKWHNFVSKQKDSSKIAKIVMFSGDKILLLVSTHPDFKGKLDLPGGHIQYNEEITEGLRREVKEETGLVVTDYRKLYEHGNLNLFWGMMPKGDVVLSDEHSGYHLLTVDEITKKGYSMTKALYDAVIKAYELMHKS
;
A
#
# COMPACT_ATOMS: atom_id res chain seq x y z
N MET A 1 34.24 -2.74 9.83
CA MET A 1 33.76 -1.41 9.40
C MET A 1 32.58 -1.49 8.47
N LYS A 2 32.71 -2.22 7.40
CA LYS A 2 31.58 -2.39 6.46
C LYS A 2 30.32 -2.91 7.12
N LYS A 3 30.49 -3.91 7.96
CA LYS A 3 29.36 -4.53 8.67
C LYS A 3 28.64 -3.55 9.56
N TRP A 4 29.40 -2.73 10.26
CA TRP A 4 28.83 -1.73 11.14
C TRP A 4 28.14 -0.64 10.32
N HIS A 5 28.76 -0.23 9.23
CA HIS A 5 28.18 0.76 8.34
C HIS A 5 26.84 0.27 7.76
N ASN A 6 26.81 -0.98 7.30
CA ASN A 6 25.58 -1.56 6.79
C ASN A 6 24.49 -1.64 7.85
N PHE A 7 24.89 -1.94 9.09
CA PHE A 7 23.95 -1.98 10.17
C PHE A 7 23.33 -0.60 10.42
N VAL A 8 24.13 0.43 10.39
CA VAL A 8 23.67 1.80 10.62
C VAL A 8 22.80 2.28 9.45
N SER A 9 23.16 1.93 8.22
CA SER A 9 22.41 2.37 7.05
C SER A 9 21.10 1.63 6.89
N LYS A 10 20.99 0.40 7.43
CA LYS A 10 19.74 -0.34 7.42
C LYS A 10 18.95 0.02 8.65
N GLN A 11 17.99 0.91 8.47
CA GLN A 11 17.10 1.26 9.56
C GLN A 11 16.24 0.07 9.94
N LYS A 12 16.07 -0.11 11.24
CA LYS A 12 15.13 -1.09 11.75
C LYS A 12 13.71 -0.65 11.41
N ASP A 13 12.87 -1.61 11.07
CA ASP A 13 11.45 -1.34 10.92
C ASP A 13 10.82 -1.13 12.29
N SER A 14 9.96 -0.16 12.37
CA SER A 14 9.11 0.02 13.53
C SER A 14 7.92 -0.95 13.40
N SER A 15 7.06 -0.97 14.41
CA SER A 15 5.83 -1.76 14.33
C SER A 15 4.78 -1.10 13.42
N LYS A 16 5.01 0.14 13.01
CA LYS A 16 4.03 0.90 12.23
C LYS A 16 4.07 0.51 10.75
N ILE A 17 2.89 0.42 10.17
CA ILE A 17 2.70 0.09 8.76
C ILE A 17 1.86 1.20 8.14
N ALA A 18 2.18 1.58 6.90
CA ALA A 18 1.38 2.53 6.14
C ALA A 18 0.98 1.90 4.81
N LYS A 19 -0.29 2.01 4.46
CA LYS A 19 -0.84 1.50 3.21
C LYS A 19 -1.71 2.58 2.57
N ILE A 20 -1.88 2.49 1.26
CA ILE A 20 -2.64 3.49 0.52
C ILE A 20 -3.63 2.86 -0.45
N VAL A 21 -4.82 3.45 -0.53
CA VAL A 21 -5.82 3.15 -1.54
C VAL A 21 -5.66 4.19 -2.64
N MET A 22 -5.14 3.75 -3.80
CA MET A 22 -4.92 4.66 -4.94
C MET A 22 -5.93 4.39 -6.04
N PHE A 23 -6.60 5.45 -6.49
CA PHE A 23 -7.62 5.37 -7.52
C PHE A 23 -7.11 5.79 -8.88
N SER A 24 -7.46 5.01 -9.89
CA SER A 24 -7.36 5.38 -11.30
C SER A 24 -8.79 5.36 -11.82
N GLY A 25 -9.42 6.55 -11.87
CA GLY A 25 -10.86 6.62 -12.04
C GLY A 25 -11.55 6.00 -10.83
N ASP A 26 -12.39 5.01 -11.06
CA ASP A 26 -13.06 4.27 -9.99
C ASP A 26 -12.37 2.94 -9.66
N LYS A 27 -11.23 2.66 -10.29
CA LYS A 27 -10.46 1.44 -10.07
C LYS A 27 -9.35 1.69 -9.06
N ILE A 28 -9.03 0.64 -8.31
CA ILE A 28 -8.06 0.69 -7.23
C ILE A 28 -6.87 -0.18 -7.60
N LEU A 29 -5.66 0.30 -7.35
CA LEU A 29 -4.46 -0.50 -7.54
C LEU A 29 -4.30 -1.47 -6.39
N LEU A 30 -4.33 -2.76 -6.72
CA LEU A 30 -4.18 -3.85 -5.76
C LEU A 30 -3.03 -4.74 -6.19
N LEU A 31 -2.24 -5.16 -5.23
CA LEU A 31 -1.08 -6.01 -5.46
C LEU A 31 -1.40 -7.44 -5.04
N VAL A 32 -0.79 -8.41 -5.70
CA VAL A 32 -0.99 -9.82 -5.36
C VAL A 32 0.20 -10.29 -4.52
N SER A 33 -0.06 -10.64 -3.27
CA SER A 33 0.99 -11.00 -2.32
C SER A 33 1.65 -12.33 -2.66
N THR A 34 2.98 -12.40 -2.49
CA THR A 34 3.75 -13.64 -2.57
C THR A 34 4.11 -14.18 -1.19
N HIS A 35 3.78 -13.43 -0.12
CA HIS A 35 4.11 -13.83 1.24
C HIS A 35 3.41 -15.17 1.56
N PRO A 36 4.10 -16.15 2.15
CA PRO A 36 3.54 -17.49 2.39
C PRO A 36 2.20 -17.48 3.12
N ASP A 37 2.03 -16.56 4.09
CA ASP A 37 0.79 -16.50 4.88
C ASP A 37 -0.36 -15.81 4.14
N PHE A 38 -0.05 -15.07 3.06
CA PHE A 38 -1.03 -14.27 2.33
C PHE A 38 -0.97 -14.50 0.83
N LYS A 39 -0.40 -15.64 0.42
CA LYS A 39 -0.18 -15.92 -1.00
C LYS A 39 -1.47 -15.83 -1.80
N GLY A 40 -1.44 -15.02 -2.85
CA GLY A 40 -2.59 -14.84 -3.72
C GLY A 40 -3.62 -13.84 -3.20
N LYS A 41 -3.50 -13.37 -1.96
CA LYS A 41 -4.41 -12.36 -1.44
C LYS A 41 -4.07 -11.00 -2.00
N LEU A 42 -5.09 -10.17 -2.15
CA LEU A 42 -4.89 -8.79 -2.56
C LEU A 42 -4.34 -7.97 -1.40
N ASP A 43 -3.44 -7.07 -1.74
CA ASP A 43 -2.76 -6.18 -0.79
C ASP A 43 -2.79 -4.77 -1.34
N LEU A 44 -2.67 -3.80 -0.45
CA LEU A 44 -2.52 -2.41 -0.82
C LEU A 44 -1.04 -2.04 -0.84
N PRO A 45 -0.63 -1.12 -1.71
CA PRO A 45 0.76 -0.64 -1.69
C PRO A 45 1.10 0.01 -0.36
N GLY A 46 2.33 -0.18 0.08
CA GLY A 46 2.83 0.33 1.34
C GLY A 46 3.60 -0.74 2.10
N GLY A 47 4.01 -0.44 3.31
CA GLY A 47 4.77 -1.38 4.10
C GLY A 47 5.22 -0.82 5.44
N HIS A 48 6.23 -1.43 6.02
CA HIS A 48 6.74 -1.04 7.33
C HIS A 48 7.47 0.29 7.30
N ILE A 49 7.20 1.11 8.30
CA ILE A 49 7.84 2.41 8.49
C ILE A 49 9.11 2.19 9.31
N GLN A 50 10.20 2.79 8.91
CA GLN A 50 11.47 2.71 9.62
C GLN A 50 11.45 3.65 10.83
N TYR A 51 12.27 3.36 11.83
CA TYR A 51 12.26 4.12 13.09
C TYR A 51 12.50 5.62 12.93
N ASN A 52 13.40 6.00 12.03
CA ASN A 52 13.75 7.41 11.85
C ASN A 52 13.00 8.08 10.69
N GLU A 53 11.87 7.51 10.34
CA GLU A 53 11.12 7.91 9.16
C GLU A 53 9.76 8.44 9.56
N GLU A 54 9.33 9.54 8.94
CA GLU A 54 7.95 9.98 9.07
C GLU A 54 7.03 8.98 8.38
N ILE A 55 5.80 8.87 8.86
CA ILE A 55 4.83 7.93 8.30
C ILE A 55 4.65 8.15 6.79
N THR A 56 4.52 9.40 6.36
CA THR A 56 4.31 9.72 4.95
C THR A 56 5.56 9.47 4.11
N GLU A 57 6.74 9.68 4.67
CA GLU A 57 7.99 9.35 3.99
C GLU A 57 8.09 7.85 3.74
N GLY A 58 7.78 7.07 4.78
CA GLY A 58 7.82 5.62 4.69
C GLY A 58 6.80 5.08 3.71
N LEU A 59 5.60 5.65 3.72
CA LEU A 59 4.57 5.30 2.75
C LEU A 59 5.07 5.50 1.32
N ARG A 60 5.62 6.67 1.04
CA ARG A 60 6.09 7.00 -0.31
C ARG A 60 7.27 6.13 -0.72
N ARG A 61 8.17 5.87 0.19
CA ARG A 61 9.32 5.00 -0.06
C ARG A 61 8.86 3.59 -0.39
N GLU A 62 7.98 3.03 0.42
CA GLU A 62 7.46 1.66 0.21
C GLU A 62 6.68 1.54 -1.10
N VAL A 63 5.83 2.52 -1.40
CA VAL A 63 5.07 2.50 -2.65
C VAL A 63 6.02 2.54 -3.85
N LYS A 64 7.05 3.37 -3.79
CA LYS A 64 8.03 3.45 -4.87
C LYS A 64 8.81 2.14 -5.02
N GLU A 65 9.22 1.54 -3.90
CA GLU A 65 9.92 0.26 -3.92
C GLU A 65 9.06 -0.85 -4.52
N GLU A 66 7.78 -0.87 -4.19
CA GLU A 66 6.88 -1.94 -4.61
C GLU A 66 6.31 -1.76 -6.01
N THR A 67 6.09 -0.55 -6.44
CA THR A 67 5.36 -0.27 -7.68
C THR A 67 6.08 0.64 -8.66
N GLY A 68 7.16 1.27 -8.24
CA GLY A 68 7.84 2.27 -9.06
C GLY A 68 7.14 3.62 -9.11
N LEU A 69 6.00 3.76 -8.47
CA LEU A 69 5.20 4.98 -8.54
C LEU A 69 5.60 5.99 -7.46
N VAL A 70 5.62 7.27 -7.85
CA VAL A 70 5.91 8.38 -6.92
C VAL A 70 4.59 9.03 -6.55
N VAL A 71 4.13 8.76 -5.33
CA VAL A 71 2.84 9.26 -4.85
C VAL A 71 2.98 10.72 -4.42
N THR A 72 2.12 11.59 -4.93
CA THR A 72 2.12 13.00 -4.59
C THR A 72 0.77 13.50 -4.10
N ASP A 73 -0.31 12.86 -4.54
CA ASP A 73 -1.67 13.26 -4.19
C ASP A 73 -2.25 12.21 -3.25
N TYR A 74 -2.18 12.47 -1.96
CA TYR A 74 -2.68 11.54 -0.96
C TYR A 74 -3.10 12.29 0.29
N ARG A 75 -3.98 11.66 1.08
CA ARG A 75 -4.45 12.21 2.35
C ARG A 75 -4.72 11.09 3.33
N LYS A 76 -4.69 11.43 4.60
CA LYS A 76 -4.92 10.46 5.67
C LYS A 76 -6.36 9.95 5.61
N LEU A 77 -6.51 8.64 5.77
CA LEU A 77 -7.82 8.01 5.87
C LEU A 77 -8.18 7.79 7.33
N TYR A 78 -7.45 6.93 8.01
CA TYR A 78 -7.56 6.69 9.45
C TYR A 78 -6.45 5.75 9.91
N GLU A 79 -6.40 5.50 11.21
CA GLU A 79 -5.49 4.52 11.80
C GLU A 79 -6.30 3.35 12.36
N HIS A 80 -5.74 2.16 12.24
CA HIS A 80 -6.32 0.95 12.79
C HIS A 80 -5.18 0.14 13.40
N GLY A 81 -5.04 0.20 14.73
CA GLY A 81 -3.89 -0.39 15.40
C GLY A 81 -2.60 0.27 14.94
N ASN A 82 -1.65 -0.55 14.52
CA ASN A 82 -0.38 -0.05 13.98
C ASN A 82 -0.46 0.30 12.49
N LEU A 83 -1.62 0.15 11.89
CA LEU A 83 -1.84 0.36 10.46
C LEU A 83 -2.31 1.79 10.22
N ASN A 84 -1.54 2.54 9.43
CA ASN A 84 -1.84 3.90 9.03
C ASN A 84 -2.32 3.87 7.60
N LEU A 85 -3.56 4.30 7.37
CA LEU A 85 -4.20 4.18 6.06
C LEU A 85 -4.38 5.54 5.42
N PHE A 86 -4.10 5.57 4.11
CA PHE A 86 -4.16 6.75 3.28
C PHE A 86 -4.95 6.45 2.02
N TRP A 87 -5.38 7.50 1.33
CA TRP A 87 -5.99 7.35 0.01
C TRP A 87 -5.60 8.54 -0.87
N GLY A 88 -5.65 8.33 -2.17
CA GLY A 88 -5.31 9.37 -3.12
C GLY A 88 -5.47 8.89 -4.53
N MET A 89 -4.98 9.69 -5.46
CA MET A 89 -5.06 9.38 -6.88
C MET A 89 -3.77 8.68 -7.31
N MET A 90 -3.91 7.69 -8.17
CA MET A 90 -2.78 6.98 -8.73
C MET A 90 -1.97 7.91 -9.61
N PRO A 91 -0.65 8.06 -9.35
CA PRO A 91 0.18 8.90 -10.20
C PRO A 91 0.36 8.28 -11.58
N LYS A 92 0.78 9.09 -12.54
CA LYS A 92 1.13 8.60 -13.88
C LYS A 92 2.40 7.79 -13.80
N GLY A 93 2.51 6.81 -14.68
CA GLY A 93 3.70 5.96 -14.77
C GLY A 93 3.33 4.49 -14.84
N ASP A 94 4.31 3.69 -15.21
CA ASP A 94 4.13 2.26 -15.31
C ASP A 94 4.35 1.61 -13.95
N VAL A 95 3.55 0.58 -13.66
CA VAL A 95 3.74 -0.22 -12.45
C VAL A 95 4.86 -1.21 -12.71
N VAL A 96 5.92 -1.12 -11.90
CA VAL A 96 7.04 -2.04 -11.95
C VAL A 96 7.15 -2.70 -10.58
N LEU A 97 6.74 -3.96 -10.51
CA LEU A 97 6.63 -4.67 -9.23
C LEU A 97 7.98 -5.13 -8.69
N SER A 98 8.10 -5.12 -7.37
CA SER A 98 9.19 -5.77 -6.67
C SER A 98 8.90 -7.27 -6.55
N ASP A 99 9.86 -8.02 -6.00
CA ASP A 99 9.73 -9.47 -5.83
C ASP A 99 8.69 -9.88 -4.78
N GLU A 100 8.22 -8.93 -3.99
CA GLU A 100 7.23 -9.21 -2.94
C GLU A 100 5.83 -9.46 -3.48
N HIS A 101 5.58 -9.08 -4.73
CA HIS A 101 4.26 -9.22 -5.34
C HIS A 101 4.38 -9.89 -6.71
N SER A 102 3.50 -10.83 -6.98
CA SER A 102 3.50 -11.61 -8.22
C SER A 102 2.74 -10.95 -9.37
N GLY A 103 1.93 -9.94 -9.05
CA GLY A 103 1.14 -9.25 -10.06
C GLY A 103 0.36 -8.12 -9.42
N TYR A 104 -0.41 -7.42 -10.25
CA TYR A 104 -1.29 -6.37 -9.77
C TYR A 104 -2.58 -6.36 -10.57
N HIS A 105 -3.59 -5.73 -9.98
CA HIS A 105 -4.90 -5.55 -10.62
C HIS A 105 -5.35 -4.11 -10.43
N LEU A 106 -6.13 -3.64 -11.37
CA LEU A 106 -6.88 -2.40 -11.24
C LEU A 106 -8.36 -2.81 -11.23
N LEU A 107 -8.97 -2.76 -10.06
CA LEU A 107 -10.32 -3.28 -9.84
C LEU A 107 -11.22 -2.23 -9.20
N THR A 108 -12.49 -2.26 -9.58
CA THR A 108 -13.51 -1.49 -8.87
C THR A 108 -13.87 -2.23 -7.58
N VAL A 109 -14.49 -1.54 -6.63
CA VAL A 109 -15.01 -2.16 -5.40
C VAL A 109 -15.94 -3.32 -5.75
N ASP A 110 -16.78 -3.13 -6.74
CA ASP A 110 -17.74 -4.15 -7.19
C ASP A 110 -17.01 -5.41 -7.66
N GLU A 111 -15.95 -5.24 -8.44
CA GLU A 111 -15.17 -6.36 -8.95
C GLU A 111 -14.47 -7.13 -7.83
N ILE A 112 -13.93 -6.41 -6.84
CA ILE A 112 -13.31 -7.05 -5.69
C ILE A 112 -14.32 -7.95 -4.97
N THR A 113 -15.52 -7.43 -4.75
CA THR A 113 -16.57 -8.13 -4.02
C THR A 113 -17.14 -9.30 -4.82
N LYS A 114 -17.51 -9.06 -6.07
CA LYS A 114 -18.24 -10.06 -6.89
C LYS A 114 -17.36 -11.19 -7.39
N LYS A 115 -16.09 -10.92 -7.67
CA LYS A 115 -15.19 -11.95 -8.18
C LYS A 115 -14.55 -12.79 -7.10
N GLY A 116 -14.89 -12.55 -5.84
CA GLY A 116 -14.42 -13.35 -4.74
C GLY A 116 -12.93 -13.22 -4.45
N TYR A 117 -12.33 -12.08 -4.75
CA TYR A 117 -10.95 -11.85 -4.38
C TYR A 117 -10.80 -11.85 -2.87
N SER A 118 -9.70 -12.41 -2.40
CA SER A 118 -9.40 -12.49 -0.98
C SER A 118 -8.51 -11.34 -0.56
N MET A 119 -8.90 -10.63 0.51
CA MET A 119 -8.01 -9.65 1.16
C MET A 119 -8.41 -9.54 2.63
N THR A 120 -7.50 -9.04 3.46
CA THR A 120 -7.80 -8.91 4.89
C THR A 120 -8.91 -7.90 5.10
N LYS A 121 -9.68 -8.12 6.17
CA LYS A 121 -10.81 -7.24 6.48
C LYS A 121 -10.37 -5.79 6.69
N ALA A 122 -9.25 -5.57 7.38
CA ALA A 122 -8.76 -4.22 7.65
C ALA A 122 -8.48 -3.45 6.36
N LEU A 123 -7.88 -4.10 5.36
CA LEU A 123 -7.59 -3.46 4.08
C LEU A 123 -8.86 -3.28 3.25
N TYR A 124 -9.75 -4.25 3.28
CA TYR A 124 -11.03 -4.14 2.57
C TYR A 124 -11.85 -2.98 3.12
N ASP A 125 -11.90 -2.85 4.45
CA ASP A 125 -12.63 -1.74 5.09
C ASP A 125 -12.04 -0.39 4.67
N ALA A 126 -10.71 -0.31 4.54
CA ALA A 126 -10.05 0.90 4.06
C ALA A 126 -10.44 1.23 2.63
N VAL A 127 -10.53 0.23 1.76
CA VAL A 127 -10.96 0.41 0.37
C VAL A 127 -12.37 1.00 0.34
N ILE A 128 -13.28 0.43 1.11
CA ILE A 128 -14.68 0.89 1.16
C ILE A 128 -14.75 2.33 1.67
N LYS A 129 -14.02 2.65 2.74
CA LYS A 129 -14.03 4.00 3.30
C LYS A 129 -13.46 5.03 2.32
N ALA A 130 -12.37 4.69 1.67
CA ALA A 130 -11.76 5.56 0.66
C ALA A 130 -12.71 5.79 -0.51
N TYR A 131 -13.38 4.74 -0.95
CA TYR A 131 -14.36 4.85 -2.03
C TYR A 131 -15.49 5.82 -1.67
N GLU A 132 -16.02 5.69 -0.45
CA GLU A 132 -17.05 6.60 0.04
C GLU A 132 -16.57 8.06 0.03
N LEU A 133 -15.36 8.30 0.53
CA LEU A 133 -14.80 9.65 0.58
C LEU A 133 -14.55 10.23 -0.80
N MET A 134 -14.06 9.42 -1.72
CA MET A 134 -13.83 9.85 -3.09
C MET A 134 -15.13 10.29 -3.77
N HIS A 135 -16.21 9.58 -3.52
CA HIS A 135 -17.50 9.89 -4.12
C HIS A 135 -18.23 11.07 -3.47
N LYS A 136 -17.80 11.48 -2.29
CA LYS A 136 -18.33 12.65 -1.62
C LYS A 136 -17.64 13.95 -2.03
N SER A 137 -16.48 13.84 -2.62
CA SER A 137 -15.64 15.00 -2.96
C SER A 137 -16.16 15.77 -4.16
#